data_ac361f7d06ec21ae017bfa371cd80634
#
_entry.id   ac361f7d06ec21ae017bfa371cd80634
#
_cell.length_a   1.000
_cell.length_b   1.000
_cell.length_c   1.000
_cell.angle_alpha   90.00
_cell.angle_beta   90.00
_cell.angle_gamma   90.00
#
_symmetry.space_group_name_H-M   'P 1'
#
loop_
_entity.id
_entity.type
_entity.pdbx_description
1 polymer ?
#
loop_
_entity_poly.entity_id
_entity_poly.type
_entity_poly.pdbx_seq_one_letter_code
_entity_poly.pdbx_strand_id
1 'polypeptide(L)'
;MEDEEAINWELQKDTEKELKADFKKLKESELQSRLFHQDLRVRRKSQFELAKRGEKGAKVFETVLKDQSNQYARIHAIVGLSQLARMESMDYANAIVPFLKDKDPEIKAQSAKWLGDIRYKKASKELIANLKDSNARAQFFAAEALGRAAEKSATEPLIHLLEQNSDEDAYLRHAASLALARIGEEAKITALSNHPSAAVRMGAVLALRRLESPGLANFLQDSEELIVTEAARAIHDDFSVTEAMPALAALLNQTPFTNEPLVRRIISANQRIGGEEQLNHVLSYVSRSNVPESLKLEAIAAVGTWVKPSLVDRVDGRFRGEVKREGSLFREKSKDVLIAGLSSSQMEVRKEAAKAIGKLGIQEASEALLAKLKTDPYESVKIEALTALERMKATELAQAITLAMKDSNQGVRVAGLGLLSQTSIPAEQKVSLLMDIIDKRT
;
A
#
# COMPACT_ATOMS: atom_id res chain seq x y z
N MET A 1 -35.86 -13.60 20.00
CA MET A 1 -35.97 -14.47 21.17
C MET A 1 -34.53 -14.79 21.56
N GLU A 2 -34.01 -14.04 22.54
CA GLU A 2 -32.73 -14.36 23.15
C GLU A 2 -32.95 -15.64 23.98
N ASP A 3 -32.06 -16.61 23.84
CA ASP A 3 -32.10 -17.86 24.58
C ASP A 3 -31.97 -17.58 26.09
N GLU A 4 -33.06 -17.55 26.80
CA GLU A 4 -33.08 -17.45 28.27
C GLU A 4 -32.37 -18.64 28.95
N GLU A 5 -32.14 -19.74 28.25
CA GLU A 5 -31.39 -20.93 28.72
C GLU A 5 -29.86 -20.69 28.84
N ALA A 6 -29.31 -19.64 28.24
CA ALA A 6 -27.87 -19.37 28.27
C ALA A 6 -27.41 -18.56 29.49
N ILE A 7 -28.30 -18.05 30.33
CA ILE A 7 -27.92 -17.21 31.48
C ILE A 7 -27.63 -18.07 32.71
N ASN A 8 -26.35 -18.20 33.07
CA ASN A 8 -25.97 -18.85 34.34
C ASN A 8 -26.19 -17.88 35.53
N TRP A 9 -27.40 -17.92 36.10
CA TRP A 9 -27.85 -17.09 37.21
C TRP A 9 -27.00 -17.25 38.47
N GLU A 10 -26.45 -18.44 38.74
CA GLU A 10 -25.57 -18.63 39.90
C GLU A 10 -24.24 -17.90 39.71
N LEU A 11 -23.62 -18.05 38.53
CA LEU A 11 -22.42 -17.32 38.19
C LEU A 11 -22.63 -15.79 38.21
N GLN A 12 -23.80 -15.33 37.79
CA GLN A 12 -24.12 -13.91 37.80
C GLN A 12 -24.20 -13.37 39.25
N LYS A 13 -24.89 -14.07 40.14
CA LYS A 13 -24.99 -13.71 41.55
C LYS A 13 -23.65 -13.75 42.26
N ASP A 14 -22.87 -14.79 41.99
CA ASP A 14 -21.52 -14.92 42.56
C ASP A 14 -20.61 -13.80 42.04
N THR A 15 -20.62 -13.51 40.76
CA THR A 15 -19.88 -12.41 40.15
C THR A 15 -20.27 -11.06 40.73
N GLU A 16 -21.56 -10.81 40.93
CA GLU A 16 -22.06 -9.56 41.55
C GLU A 16 -21.53 -9.40 42.97
N LYS A 17 -21.62 -10.46 43.79
CA LYS A 17 -21.06 -10.50 45.14
C LYS A 17 -19.56 -10.20 45.14
N GLU A 18 -18.81 -10.91 44.31
CA GLU A 18 -17.37 -10.74 44.21
C GLU A 18 -16.98 -9.32 43.75
N LEU A 19 -17.68 -8.76 42.78
CA LEU A 19 -17.39 -7.40 42.28
C LEU A 19 -17.73 -6.28 43.28
N LYS A 20 -18.63 -6.54 44.27
CA LYS A 20 -18.95 -5.62 45.36
C LYS A 20 -17.91 -5.61 46.49
N ALA A 21 -17.05 -6.64 46.56
CA ALA A 21 -16.00 -6.72 47.56
C ALA A 21 -14.97 -5.58 47.41
N ASP A 22 -14.43 -5.11 48.51
CA ASP A 22 -13.29 -4.17 48.52
C ASP A 22 -11.99 -4.95 48.38
N PHE A 23 -11.48 -5.07 47.16
CA PHE A 23 -10.30 -5.84 46.82
C PHE A 23 -9.05 -5.38 47.58
N LYS A 24 -8.99 -4.12 48.03
CA LYS A 24 -7.86 -3.58 48.82
C LYS A 24 -7.76 -4.22 50.19
N LYS A 25 -8.88 -4.67 50.75
CA LYS A 25 -8.97 -5.29 52.10
C LYS A 25 -8.78 -6.80 52.09
N LEU A 26 -8.84 -7.43 50.92
CA LEU A 26 -8.70 -8.88 50.78
C LEU A 26 -7.25 -9.32 51.04
N LYS A 27 -7.06 -10.49 51.64
CA LYS A 27 -5.76 -11.12 51.79
C LYS A 27 -5.23 -11.64 50.45
N GLU A 28 -3.91 -11.84 50.38
CA GLU A 28 -3.28 -12.39 49.16
C GLU A 28 -3.88 -13.74 48.73
N SER A 29 -4.22 -14.62 49.67
CA SER A 29 -4.88 -15.91 49.39
C SER A 29 -6.29 -15.76 48.80
N GLU A 30 -7.05 -14.75 49.26
CA GLU A 30 -8.37 -14.47 48.73
C GLU A 30 -8.30 -13.87 47.30
N LEU A 31 -7.31 -13.01 47.04
CA LEU A 31 -7.05 -12.51 45.73
C LEU A 31 -6.54 -13.62 44.78
N GLN A 32 -5.70 -14.54 45.28
CA GLN A 32 -5.27 -15.71 44.54
C GLN A 32 -6.47 -16.56 44.08
N SER A 33 -7.40 -16.90 44.97
CA SER A 33 -8.60 -17.68 44.63
C SER A 33 -9.41 -17.00 43.52
N ARG A 34 -9.51 -15.68 43.53
CA ARG A 34 -10.23 -14.89 42.52
C ARG A 34 -9.56 -14.86 41.15
N LEU A 35 -8.29 -15.17 41.02
CA LEU A 35 -7.65 -15.39 39.72
C LEU A 35 -8.20 -16.62 38.98
N PHE A 36 -8.83 -17.56 39.70
CA PHE A 36 -9.47 -18.76 39.13
C PHE A 36 -10.96 -18.56 38.85
N HIS A 37 -11.52 -17.40 39.17
CA HIS A 37 -12.93 -17.11 38.96
C HIS A 37 -13.31 -17.18 37.48
N GLN A 38 -14.52 -17.64 37.14
CA GLN A 38 -15.00 -17.78 35.76
C GLN A 38 -15.14 -16.42 35.06
N ASP A 39 -15.56 -15.38 35.77
CA ASP A 39 -15.74 -14.03 35.21
C ASP A 39 -14.41 -13.29 35.12
N LEU A 40 -14.09 -12.80 33.91
CA LEU A 40 -12.89 -12.03 33.60
C LEU A 40 -12.74 -10.78 34.47
N ARG A 41 -13.83 -10.12 34.83
CA ARG A 41 -13.80 -8.86 35.59
C ARG A 41 -13.26 -9.09 37.00
N VAL A 42 -13.63 -10.22 37.62
CA VAL A 42 -13.12 -10.61 38.94
C VAL A 42 -11.64 -10.95 38.86
N ARG A 43 -11.24 -11.78 37.89
CA ARG A 43 -9.81 -12.11 37.66
C ARG A 43 -8.97 -10.85 37.46
N ARG A 44 -9.45 -9.93 36.62
CA ARG A 44 -8.73 -8.68 36.32
C ARG A 44 -8.59 -7.75 37.52
N LYS A 45 -9.65 -7.61 38.34
CA LYS A 45 -9.57 -6.82 39.57
C LYS A 45 -8.54 -7.40 40.54
N SER A 46 -8.52 -8.74 40.73
CA SER A 46 -7.50 -9.42 41.52
C SER A 46 -6.10 -9.22 40.99
N GLN A 47 -5.90 -9.42 39.70
CA GLN A 47 -4.61 -9.17 39.05
C GLN A 47 -4.09 -7.76 39.33
N PHE A 48 -4.94 -6.73 39.12
CA PHE A 48 -4.53 -5.34 39.33
C PHE A 48 -4.23 -5.04 40.81
N GLU A 49 -4.99 -5.60 41.73
CA GLU A 49 -4.74 -5.40 43.16
C GLU A 49 -3.44 -6.11 43.58
N LEU A 50 -3.22 -7.35 43.13
CA LEU A 50 -1.96 -8.07 43.38
C LEU A 50 -0.75 -7.34 42.80
N ALA A 51 -0.85 -6.82 41.57
CA ALA A 51 0.21 -6.04 40.96
C ALA A 51 0.58 -4.79 41.77
N LYS A 52 -0.35 -4.17 42.50
CA LYS A 52 -0.09 -3.04 43.40
C LYS A 52 0.61 -3.44 44.71
N ARG A 53 0.64 -4.74 45.01
CA ARG A 53 1.27 -5.25 46.25
C ARG A 53 2.73 -5.64 46.09
N GLY A 54 3.33 -5.34 44.96
CA GLY A 54 4.74 -5.55 44.70
C GLY A 54 5.16 -7.00 44.91
N GLU A 55 6.18 -7.23 45.72
CA GLU A 55 6.75 -8.57 45.97
C GLU A 55 5.72 -9.58 46.49
N LYS A 56 4.76 -9.16 47.35
CA LYS A 56 3.70 -10.07 47.84
C LYS A 56 2.82 -10.57 46.70
N GLY A 57 2.47 -9.68 45.79
CA GLY A 57 1.70 -10.03 44.59
C GLY A 57 2.49 -10.91 43.64
N ALA A 58 3.78 -10.64 43.45
CA ALA A 58 4.65 -11.46 42.62
C ALA A 58 4.68 -12.92 43.09
N LYS A 59 4.83 -13.18 44.40
CA LYS A 59 4.81 -14.53 44.98
C LYS A 59 3.51 -15.27 44.67
N VAL A 60 2.39 -14.57 44.70
CA VAL A 60 1.07 -15.13 44.29
C VAL A 60 1.08 -15.49 42.82
N PHE A 61 1.50 -14.58 41.95
CA PHE A 61 1.55 -14.85 40.51
C PHE A 61 2.47 -16.00 40.15
N GLU A 62 3.64 -16.10 40.77
CA GLU A 62 4.58 -17.23 40.58
C GLU A 62 3.98 -18.58 40.99
N THR A 63 3.19 -18.59 42.07
CA THR A 63 2.47 -19.79 42.52
C THR A 63 1.40 -20.18 41.53
N VAL A 64 0.54 -19.24 41.11
CA VAL A 64 -0.55 -19.44 40.15
C VAL A 64 -0.01 -19.87 38.78
N LEU A 65 1.11 -19.32 38.35
CA LEU A 65 1.69 -19.64 37.06
C LEU A 65 2.15 -21.11 36.96
N LYS A 66 2.50 -21.73 38.06
CA LYS A 66 2.88 -23.16 38.15
C LYS A 66 1.69 -24.09 38.22
N ASP A 67 0.48 -23.60 38.57
CA ASP A 67 -0.74 -24.39 38.69
C ASP A 67 -1.35 -24.62 37.29
N GLN A 68 -1.31 -25.86 36.82
CA GLN A 68 -1.79 -26.26 35.51
C GLN A 68 -3.32 -26.45 35.44
N SER A 69 -4.05 -26.31 36.55
CA SER A 69 -5.47 -26.54 36.61
C SER A 69 -6.35 -25.51 35.89
N ASN A 70 -5.79 -24.29 35.69
CA ASN A 70 -6.57 -23.20 35.07
C ASN A 70 -5.69 -22.31 34.19
N GLN A 71 -5.87 -22.41 32.89
CA GLN A 71 -5.13 -21.63 31.88
C GLN A 71 -5.34 -20.10 32.05
N TYR A 72 -6.58 -19.66 32.32
CA TYR A 72 -6.86 -18.23 32.47
C TYR A 72 -6.18 -17.61 33.69
N ALA A 73 -6.15 -18.33 34.82
CA ALA A 73 -5.42 -17.89 36.01
C ALA A 73 -3.92 -17.70 35.71
N ARG A 74 -3.32 -18.65 34.98
CA ARG A 74 -1.91 -18.59 34.57
C ARG A 74 -1.65 -17.40 33.64
N ILE A 75 -2.54 -17.12 32.68
CA ILE A 75 -2.44 -15.95 31.80
C ILE A 75 -2.47 -14.66 32.65
N HIS A 76 -3.39 -14.55 33.61
CA HIS A 76 -3.44 -13.39 34.52
C HIS A 76 -2.17 -13.25 35.35
N ALA A 77 -1.54 -14.35 35.75
CA ALA A 77 -0.26 -14.34 36.46
C ALA A 77 0.89 -13.81 35.59
N ILE A 78 0.98 -14.24 34.31
CA ILE A 78 1.96 -13.70 33.35
C ILE A 78 1.77 -12.19 33.18
N VAL A 79 0.52 -11.76 32.98
CA VAL A 79 0.19 -10.33 32.83
C VAL A 79 0.57 -9.54 34.08
N GLY A 80 0.25 -10.07 35.26
CA GLY A 80 0.58 -9.45 36.55
C GLY A 80 2.08 -9.29 36.77
N LEU A 81 2.87 -10.32 36.47
CA LEU A 81 4.33 -10.24 36.52
C LEU A 81 4.90 -9.24 35.52
N SER A 82 4.35 -9.19 34.30
CA SER A 82 4.71 -8.18 33.30
C SER A 82 4.37 -6.75 33.76
N GLN A 83 3.26 -6.56 34.48
CA GLN A 83 2.92 -5.26 35.08
C GLN A 83 3.93 -4.85 36.15
N LEU A 84 4.27 -5.77 37.04
CA LEU A 84 5.31 -5.54 38.08
C LEU A 84 6.67 -5.23 37.44
N ALA A 85 7.01 -5.94 36.36
CA ALA A 85 8.24 -5.68 35.63
C ALA A 85 8.33 -4.24 35.08
N ARG A 86 7.21 -3.67 34.66
CA ARG A 86 7.15 -2.27 34.19
C ARG A 86 7.09 -1.25 35.32
N MET A 87 6.45 -1.61 36.42
CA MET A 87 6.15 -0.63 37.50
C MET A 87 7.28 -0.53 38.51
N GLU A 88 8.00 -1.64 38.79
CA GLU A 88 8.95 -1.72 39.86
C GLU A 88 10.34 -2.22 39.45
N SER A 89 10.47 -3.45 38.95
CA SER A 89 11.74 -4.04 38.55
C SER A 89 11.56 -5.05 37.41
N MET A 90 12.38 -4.92 36.40
CA MET A 90 12.47 -5.89 35.30
C MET A 90 12.80 -7.32 35.75
N ASP A 91 13.30 -7.51 36.97
CA ASP A 91 13.63 -8.84 37.51
C ASP A 91 12.39 -9.73 37.69
N TYR A 92 11.21 -9.17 37.91
CA TYR A 92 9.95 -9.94 37.91
C TYR A 92 9.69 -10.69 36.61
N ALA A 93 10.22 -10.22 35.47
CA ALA A 93 10.12 -10.91 34.19
C ALA A 93 10.88 -12.25 34.16
N ASN A 94 11.90 -12.45 35.03
CA ASN A 94 12.62 -13.71 35.11
C ASN A 94 11.67 -14.89 35.39
N ALA A 95 10.63 -14.67 36.20
CA ALA A 95 9.65 -15.70 36.53
C ALA A 95 8.80 -16.17 35.32
N ILE A 96 8.71 -15.38 34.24
CA ILE A 96 7.96 -15.71 33.02
C ILE A 96 8.81 -16.58 32.07
N VAL A 97 10.13 -16.40 32.03
CA VAL A 97 11.03 -17.01 31.04
C VAL A 97 10.91 -18.56 30.98
N PRO A 98 10.81 -19.32 32.08
CA PRO A 98 10.67 -20.77 32.04
C PRO A 98 9.44 -21.26 31.26
N PHE A 99 8.35 -20.43 31.20
CA PHE A 99 7.10 -20.76 30.57
C PHE A 99 7.11 -20.56 29.04
N LEU A 100 8.20 -20.07 28.48
CA LEU A 100 8.48 -20.17 27.05
C LEU A 100 8.65 -21.63 26.58
N LYS A 101 8.84 -22.58 27.51
CA LYS A 101 8.94 -24.03 27.28
C LYS A 101 7.74 -24.81 27.83
N ASP A 102 6.65 -24.10 28.16
CA ASP A 102 5.47 -24.74 28.73
C ASP A 102 4.83 -25.73 27.74
N LYS A 103 4.15 -26.76 28.28
CA LYS A 103 3.42 -27.75 27.46
C LYS A 103 2.17 -27.15 26.82
N ASP A 104 1.55 -26.18 27.49
CA ASP A 104 0.40 -25.45 26.96
C ASP A 104 0.87 -24.40 25.94
N PRO A 105 0.48 -24.52 24.66
CA PRO A 105 0.90 -23.61 23.60
C PRO A 105 0.43 -22.18 23.82
N GLU A 106 -0.72 -21.95 24.48
CA GLU A 106 -1.18 -20.60 24.79
C GLU A 106 -0.33 -19.96 25.88
N ILE A 107 0.08 -20.70 26.90
CA ILE A 107 1.00 -20.21 27.94
C ILE A 107 2.36 -19.85 27.33
N LYS A 108 2.90 -20.66 26.39
CA LYS A 108 4.11 -20.29 25.63
C LYS A 108 3.91 -18.97 24.87
N ALA A 109 2.82 -18.87 24.12
CA ALA A 109 2.51 -17.71 23.31
C ALA A 109 2.33 -16.42 24.16
N GLN A 110 1.61 -16.52 25.30
CA GLN A 110 1.42 -15.40 26.22
C GLN A 110 2.74 -15.00 26.91
N SER A 111 3.57 -15.97 27.27
CA SER A 111 4.89 -15.68 27.84
C SER A 111 5.75 -14.90 26.84
N ALA A 112 5.83 -15.35 25.59
CA ALA A 112 6.56 -14.65 24.53
C ALA A 112 6.01 -13.24 24.30
N LYS A 113 4.68 -13.12 24.19
CA LYS A 113 3.97 -11.83 24.00
C LYS A 113 4.36 -10.82 25.07
N TRP A 114 4.21 -11.18 26.35
CA TRP A 114 4.40 -10.25 27.44
C TRP A 114 5.87 -9.93 27.72
N LEU A 115 6.79 -10.89 27.49
CA LEU A 115 8.23 -10.61 27.49
C LEU A 115 8.61 -9.65 26.35
N GLY A 116 8.00 -9.79 25.19
CA GLY A 116 8.16 -8.88 24.07
C GLY A 116 7.62 -7.47 24.35
N ASP A 117 6.44 -7.37 24.97
CA ASP A 117 5.81 -6.10 25.34
C ASP A 117 6.66 -5.25 26.29
N ILE A 118 7.45 -5.90 27.16
CA ILE A 118 8.42 -5.23 28.04
C ILE A 118 9.84 -5.21 27.49
N ARG A 119 10.07 -5.73 26.25
CA ARG A 119 11.37 -5.78 25.58
C ARG A 119 12.46 -6.49 26.40
N TYR A 120 12.12 -7.63 27.00
CA TYR A 120 12.99 -8.34 27.94
C TYR A 120 14.08 -9.15 27.23
N LYS A 121 15.26 -8.55 27.05
CA LYS A 121 16.39 -9.12 26.30
C LYS A 121 16.97 -10.40 26.89
N LYS A 122 16.90 -10.60 28.23
CA LYS A 122 17.43 -11.83 28.88
C LYS A 122 16.68 -13.11 28.40
N ALA A 123 15.50 -12.98 27.77
CA ALA A 123 14.77 -14.10 27.21
C ALA A 123 15.11 -14.41 25.73
N SER A 124 16.04 -13.69 25.11
CA SER A 124 16.32 -13.80 23.67
C SER A 124 16.64 -15.22 23.22
N LYS A 125 17.41 -15.97 23.99
CA LYS A 125 17.80 -17.36 23.68
C LYS A 125 16.58 -18.28 23.58
N GLU A 126 15.69 -18.21 24.56
CA GLU A 126 14.47 -19.01 24.62
C GLU A 126 13.46 -18.59 23.55
N LEU A 127 13.35 -17.28 23.28
CA LEU A 127 12.51 -16.74 22.20
C LEU A 127 13.02 -17.19 20.82
N ILE A 128 14.33 -17.20 20.57
CA ILE A 128 14.91 -17.75 19.34
C ILE A 128 14.57 -19.24 19.19
N ALA A 129 14.61 -20.01 20.27
CA ALA A 129 14.20 -21.41 20.22
C ALA A 129 12.73 -21.57 19.85
N ASN A 130 11.86 -20.67 20.32
CA ASN A 130 10.42 -20.68 20.02
C ASN A 130 10.09 -20.30 18.57
N LEU A 131 11.00 -19.73 17.79
CA LEU A 131 10.81 -19.56 16.34
C LEU A 131 10.69 -20.91 15.61
N LYS A 132 11.12 -22.01 16.23
CA LYS A 132 11.03 -23.39 15.70
C LYS A 132 9.92 -24.20 16.36
N ASP A 133 9.05 -23.58 17.16
CA ASP A 133 7.94 -24.29 17.82
C ASP A 133 6.94 -24.82 16.78
N SER A 134 6.31 -25.95 17.07
CA SER A 134 5.25 -26.51 16.20
C SER A 134 3.95 -25.70 16.19
N ASN A 135 3.79 -24.79 17.14
CA ASN A 135 2.63 -23.91 17.24
C ASN A 135 2.91 -22.55 16.63
N ALA A 136 2.19 -22.22 15.54
CA ALA A 136 2.38 -20.95 14.80
C ALA A 136 2.15 -19.70 15.67
N ARG A 137 1.26 -19.76 16.68
CA ARG A 137 1.01 -18.65 17.60
C ARG A 137 2.20 -18.39 18.52
N ALA A 138 2.88 -19.46 18.96
CA ALA A 138 4.13 -19.34 19.74
C ALA A 138 5.26 -18.73 18.88
N GLN A 139 5.42 -19.18 17.63
CA GLN A 139 6.37 -18.62 16.67
C GLN A 139 6.09 -17.13 16.42
N PHE A 140 4.81 -16.76 16.19
CA PHE A 140 4.40 -15.39 15.94
C PHE A 140 4.83 -14.45 17.06
N PHE A 141 4.48 -14.77 18.32
CA PHE A 141 4.83 -13.92 19.45
C PHE A 141 6.33 -13.94 19.79
N ALA A 142 7.02 -15.03 19.49
CA ALA A 142 8.48 -15.07 19.62
C ALA A 142 9.16 -14.10 18.61
N ALA A 143 8.72 -14.10 17.35
CA ALA A 143 9.21 -13.16 16.34
C ALA A 143 8.92 -11.70 16.73
N GLU A 144 7.67 -11.42 17.14
CA GLU A 144 7.26 -10.10 17.64
C GLU A 144 8.14 -9.62 18.82
N ALA A 145 8.39 -10.52 19.78
CA ALA A 145 9.20 -10.22 20.97
C ALA A 145 10.64 -9.89 20.60
N LEU A 146 11.26 -10.70 19.75
CA LEU A 146 12.64 -10.50 19.29
C LEU A 146 12.80 -9.19 18.51
N GLY A 147 11.84 -8.89 17.64
CA GLY A 147 11.80 -7.62 16.93
C GLY A 147 11.67 -6.42 17.87
N ARG A 148 10.77 -6.48 18.87
CA ARG A 148 10.60 -5.40 19.87
C ARG A 148 11.83 -5.20 20.75
N ALA A 149 12.57 -6.29 21.04
CA ALA A 149 13.82 -6.24 21.76
C ALA A 149 15.01 -5.76 20.91
N ALA A 150 14.82 -5.61 19.59
CA ALA A 150 15.88 -5.35 18.62
C ALA A 150 17.06 -6.32 18.75
N GLU A 151 16.76 -7.63 18.82
CA GLU A 151 17.72 -8.70 19.07
C GLU A 151 18.40 -9.13 17.77
N LYS A 152 19.60 -8.65 17.52
CA LYS A 152 20.35 -8.91 16.27
C LYS A 152 20.68 -10.39 16.05
N SER A 153 20.85 -11.18 17.11
CA SER A 153 21.11 -12.62 16.98
C SER A 153 19.91 -13.41 16.42
N ALA A 154 18.74 -12.77 16.36
CA ALA A 154 17.53 -13.37 15.80
C ALA A 154 17.40 -13.17 14.27
N THR A 155 18.27 -12.38 13.62
CA THR A 155 18.16 -12.08 12.18
C THR A 155 18.15 -13.36 11.34
N GLU A 156 19.14 -14.21 11.44
CA GLU A 156 19.19 -15.49 10.71
C GLU A 156 18.06 -16.46 11.08
N PRO A 157 17.72 -16.68 12.38
CA PRO A 157 16.54 -17.45 12.75
C PRO A 157 15.22 -16.94 12.17
N LEU A 158 15.04 -15.61 12.03
CA LEU A 158 13.85 -15.03 11.41
C LEU A 158 13.80 -15.23 9.88
N ILE A 159 14.96 -15.15 9.22
CA ILE A 159 15.10 -15.48 7.80
C ILE A 159 14.72 -16.95 7.58
N HIS A 160 15.21 -17.84 8.42
CA HIS A 160 14.87 -19.26 8.35
C HIS A 160 13.38 -19.51 8.63
N LEU A 161 12.75 -18.74 9.53
CA LEU A 161 11.29 -18.81 9.74
C LEU A 161 10.52 -18.43 8.48
N LEU A 162 10.95 -17.38 7.75
CA LEU A 162 10.35 -17.00 6.46
C LEU A 162 10.50 -18.11 5.42
N GLU A 163 11.70 -18.71 5.35
CA GLU A 163 11.97 -19.81 4.41
C GLU A 163 11.07 -21.02 4.69
N GLN A 164 10.97 -21.45 5.95
CA GLN A 164 10.16 -22.59 6.37
C GLN A 164 8.65 -22.32 6.22
N ASN A 165 8.22 -21.10 6.50
CA ASN A 165 6.85 -20.69 6.29
C ASN A 165 6.42 -20.76 4.81
N SER A 166 7.36 -20.64 3.89
CA SER A 166 7.12 -20.71 2.44
C SER A 166 5.91 -19.89 1.97
N ASP A 167 5.64 -18.80 2.67
CA ASP A 167 4.52 -17.86 2.44
C ASP A 167 3.10 -18.42 2.71
N GLU A 168 2.99 -19.61 3.35
CA GLU A 168 1.72 -20.27 3.65
C GLU A 168 0.91 -19.53 4.74
N ASP A 169 1.59 -19.06 5.82
CA ASP A 169 0.97 -18.29 6.89
C ASP A 169 1.36 -16.80 6.79
N ALA A 170 0.38 -15.97 6.42
CA ALA A 170 0.55 -14.53 6.30
C ALA A 170 0.87 -13.83 7.64
N TYR A 171 0.44 -14.37 8.77
CA TYR A 171 0.76 -13.82 10.09
C TYR A 171 2.21 -14.08 10.46
N LEU A 172 2.74 -15.27 10.18
CA LEU A 172 4.16 -15.57 10.39
C LEU A 172 5.06 -14.73 9.48
N ARG A 173 4.70 -14.60 8.19
CA ARG A 173 5.39 -13.68 7.28
C ARG A 173 5.41 -12.26 7.85
N HIS A 174 4.25 -11.75 8.29
CA HIS A 174 4.15 -10.41 8.87
C HIS A 174 5.03 -10.25 10.10
N ALA A 175 4.96 -11.17 11.05
CA ALA A 175 5.73 -11.11 12.29
C ALA A 175 7.24 -11.12 12.04
N ALA A 176 7.71 -12.04 11.17
CA ALA A 176 9.13 -12.14 10.82
C ALA A 176 9.65 -10.91 10.08
N SER A 177 8.90 -10.43 9.06
CA SER A 177 9.28 -9.23 8.31
C SER A 177 9.30 -7.98 9.18
N LEU A 178 8.31 -7.82 10.06
CA LEU A 178 8.26 -6.71 11.01
C LEU A 178 9.39 -6.79 12.04
N ALA A 179 9.75 -8.00 12.49
CA ALA A 179 10.87 -8.21 13.40
C ALA A 179 12.20 -7.84 12.73
N LEU A 180 12.44 -8.27 11.50
CA LEU A 180 13.62 -7.89 10.72
C LEU A 180 13.74 -6.37 10.57
N ALA A 181 12.63 -5.70 10.23
CA ALA A 181 12.60 -4.24 10.13
C ALA A 181 12.94 -3.56 11.48
N ARG A 182 12.40 -4.05 12.60
CA ARG A 182 12.68 -3.51 13.94
C ARG A 182 14.13 -3.76 14.41
N ILE A 183 14.73 -4.88 14.00
CA ILE A 183 16.14 -5.17 14.25
C ILE A 183 17.05 -4.23 13.45
N GLY A 184 16.67 -3.90 12.23
CA GLY A 184 17.30 -2.83 11.43
C GLY A 184 18.66 -3.20 10.84
N GLU A 185 18.97 -4.47 10.61
CA GLU A 185 20.19 -4.87 9.89
C GLU A 185 20.01 -4.75 8.37
N GLU A 186 19.79 -3.52 7.91
CA GLU A 186 19.38 -3.16 6.54
C GLU A 186 20.26 -3.80 5.47
N ALA A 187 21.59 -3.76 5.62
CA ALA A 187 22.50 -4.34 4.64
C ALA A 187 22.31 -5.86 4.48
N LYS A 188 22.06 -6.59 5.58
CA LYS A 188 21.77 -8.03 5.53
C LYS A 188 20.43 -8.30 4.83
N ILE A 189 19.42 -7.50 5.16
CA ILE A 189 18.08 -7.64 4.54
C ILE A 189 18.15 -7.36 3.03
N THR A 190 18.89 -6.32 2.62
CA THR A 190 19.10 -5.98 1.21
C THR A 190 19.81 -7.12 0.44
N ALA A 191 20.77 -7.78 1.07
CA ALA A 191 21.48 -8.91 0.45
C ALA A 191 20.58 -10.13 0.16
N LEU A 192 19.39 -10.21 0.80
CA LEU A 192 18.42 -11.27 0.57
C LEU A 192 17.75 -11.20 -0.81
N SER A 193 17.99 -10.15 -1.61
CA SER A 193 17.52 -10.08 -3.00
C SER A 193 17.98 -11.27 -3.86
N ASN A 194 19.09 -11.91 -3.49
CA ASN A 194 19.62 -13.10 -4.17
C ASN A 194 19.28 -14.42 -3.45
N HIS A 195 18.43 -14.40 -2.43
CA HIS A 195 18.07 -15.60 -1.69
C HIS A 195 17.23 -16.56 -2.56
N PRO A 196 17.47 -17.89 -2.56
CA PRO A 196 16.74 -18.83 -3.40
C PRO A 196 15.24 -18.88 -3.10
N SER A 197 14.83 -18.73 -1.85
CA SER A 197 13.41 -18.73 -1.45
C SER A 197 12.72 -17.43 -1.80
N ALA A 198 11.66 -17.49 -2.60
CA ALA A 198 10.79 -16.35 -2.90
C ALA A 198 10.12 -15.78 -1.65
N ALA A 199 9.74 -16.64 -0.68
CA ALA A 199 9.15 -16.21 0.58
C ALA A 199 10.10 -15.32 1.41
N VAL A 200 11.41 -15.66 1.40
CA VAL A 200 12.44 -14.84 2.06
C VAL A 200 12.61 -13.51 1.34
N ARG A 201 12.68 -13.51 0.00
CA ARG A 201 12.80 -12.27 -0.79
C ARG A 201 11.57 -11.37 -0.59
N MET A 202 10.36 -11.94 -0.56
CA MET A 202 9.13 -11.19 -0.24
C MET A 202 9.19 -10.60 1.18
N GLY A 203 9.59 -11.39 2.16
CA GLY A 203 9.76 -10.94 3.54
C GLY A 203 10.76 -9.78 3.67
N ALA A 204 11.85 -9.83 2.89
CA ALA A 204 12.85 -8.78 2.82
C ALA A 204 12.28 -7.47 2.22
N VAL A 205 11.52 -7.55 1.11
CA VAL A 205 10.82 -6.38 0.53
C VAL A 205 9.91 -5.72 1.56
N LEU A 206 9.11 -6.51 2.30
CA LEU A 206 8.20 -5.99 3.32
C LEU A 206 8.96 -5.35 4.51
N ALA A 207 10.12 -5.89 4.87
CA ALA A 207 10.98 -5.31 5.90
C ALA A 207 11.62 -4.00 5.43
N LEU A 208 12.21 -3.97 4.22
CA LEU A 208 12.84 -2.79 3.63
C LEU A 208 11.82 -1.66 3.37
N ARG A 209 10.57 -1.98 3.03
CA ARG A 209 9.49 -0.99 2.92
C ARG A 209 9.29 -0.23 4.23
N ARG A 210 9.32 -0.92 5.37
CA ARG A 210 9.17 -0.29 6.70
C ARG A 210 10.39 0.53 7.12
N LEU A 211 11.54 0.21 6.55
CA LEU A 211 12.79 0.97 6.74
C LEU A 211 12.92 2.13 5.75
N GLU A 212 12.00 2.24 4.78
CA GLU A 212 12.08 3.21 3.68
C GLU A 212 13.44 3.12 2.94
N SER A 213 13.95 1.89 2.80
CA SER A 213 15.31 1.63 2.34
C SER A 213 15.45 1.72 0.82
N PRO A 214 16.47 2.41 0.29
CA PRO A 214 16.82 2.36 -1.13
C PRO A 214 17.25 0.98 -1.61
N GLY A 215 17.60 0.05 -0.70
CA GLY A 215 17.87 -1.34 -1.00
C GLY A 215 16.73 -2.09 -1.68
N LEU A 216 15.50 -1.55 -1.65
CA LEU A 216 14.35 -2.05 -2.41
C LEU A 216 14.64 -2.14 -3.92
N ALA A 217 15.51 -1.27 -4.45
CA ALA A 217 15.88 -1.31 -5.87
C ALA A 217 16.49 -2.64 -6.31
N ASN A 218 17.14 -3.39 -5.41
CA ASN A 218 17.75 -4.70 -5.73
C ASN A 218 16.69 -5.78 -6.06
N PHE A 219 15.44 -5.60 -5.64
CA PHE A 219 14.34 -6.53 -5.88
C PHE A 219 13.55 -6.22 -7.16
N LEU A 220 13.87 -5.14 -7.86
CA LEU A 220 13.23 -4.78 -9.13
C LEU A 220 13.63 -5.70 -10.29
N GLN A 221 14.68 -6.50 -10.14
CA GLN A 221 15.15 -7.47 -11.13
C GLN A 221 14.78 -8.92 -10.74
N ASP A 222 13.88 -9.10 -9.78
CA ASP A 222 13.42 -10.43 -9.36
C ASP A 222 12.69 -11.16 -10.50
N SER A 223 12.83 -12.49 -10.55
CA SER A 223 12.11 -13.33 -11.51
C SER A 223 10.61 -13.45 -11.21
N GLU A 224 10.22 -13.21 -9.96
CA GLU A 224 8.84 -13.30 -9.50
C GLU A 224 8.12 -11.95 -9.64
N GLU A 225 7.14 -11.91 -10.54
CA GLU A 225 6.36 -10.69 -10.82
C GLU A 225 5.76 -10.04 -9.56
N LEU A 226 5.32 -10.88 -8.60
CA LEU A 226 4.73 -10.39 -7.34
C LEU A 226 5.77 -9.63 -6.50
N ILE A 227 7.01 -10.14 -6.43
CA ILE A 227 8.09 -9.49 -5.66
C ILE A 227 8.45 -8.15 -6.29
N VAL A 228 8.59 -8.10 -7.62
CA VAL A 228 8.84 -6.84 -8.34
C VAL A 228 7.70 -5.83 -8.11
N THR A 229 6.45 -6.32 -8.14
CA THR A 229 5.27 -5.47 -7.92
C THR A 229 5.23 -4.88 -6.50
N GLU A 230 5.54 -5.68 -5.48
CA GLU A 230 5.59 -5.20 -4.09
C GLU A 230 6.80 -4.29 -3.84
N ALA A 231 7.96 -4.55 -4.48
CA ALA A 231 9.10 -3.65 -4.44
C ALA A 231 8.77 -2.29 -5.10
N ALA A 232 8.13 -2.32 -6.28
CA ALA A 232 7.66 -1.11 -6.97
C ALA A 232 6.65 -0.33 -6.11
N ARG A 233 5.73 -1.04 -5.44
CA ARG A 233 4.77 -0.44 -4.52
C ARG A 233 5.47 0.21 -3.33
N ALA A 234 6.46 -0.47 -2.74
CA ALA A 234 7.22 0.03 -1.62
C ALA A 234 8.04 1.28 -1.97
N ILE A 235 8.56 1.36 -3.19
CA ILE A 235 9.33 2.51 -3.69
C ILE A 235 8.43 3.69 -4.02
N HIS A 236 7.29 3.44 -4.69
CA HIS A 236 6.46 4.48 -5.27
C HIS A 236 5.43 5.06 -4.30
N ASP A 237 4.72 4.19 -3.55
CA ASP A 237 3.57 4.56 -2.74
C ASP A 237 4.00 5.23 -1.41
N ASP A 238 3.03 5.70 -0.65
CA ASP A 238 3.22 6.30 0.65
C ASP A 238 4.22 7.48 0.65
N PHE A 239 5.26 7.43 1.45
CA PHE A 239 6.28 8.49 1.54
C PHE A 239 7.26 8.46 0.37
N SER A 240 7.28 7.38 -0.38
CA SER A 240 8.18 7.12 -1.51
C SER A 240 9.65 7.05 -1.12
N VAL A 241 10.36 6.10 -1.71
CA VAL A 241 11.82 5.99 -1.55
C VAL A 241 12.48 6.68 -2.73
N THR A 242 12.77 7.96 -2.56
CA THR A 242 13.22 8.86 -3.63
C THR A 242 14.49 8.35 -4.32
N GLU A 243 15.43 7.80 -3.55
CA GLU A 243 16.70 7.28 -4.03
C GLU A 243 16.54 6.04 -4.93
N ALA A 244 15.46 5.26 -4.74
CA ALA A 244 15.15 4.08 -5.56
C ALA A 244 14.26 4.39 -6.77
N MET A 245 13.66 5.60 -6.84
CA MET A 245 12.78 6.00 -7.95
C MET A 245 13.42 5.89 -9.33
N PRO A 246 14.69 6.30 -9.56
CA PRO A 246 15.33 6.16 -10.87
C PRO A 246 15.41 4.71 -11.34
N ALA A 247 15.72 3.78 -10.44
CA ALA A 247 15.75 2.35 -10.75
C ALA A 247 14.36 1.82 -11.14
N LEU A 248 13.31 2.25 -10.42
CA LEU A 248 11.94 1.90 -10.77
C LEU A 248 11.54 2.47 -12.14
N ALA A 249 11.86 3.73 -12.42
CA ALA A 249 11.54 4.36 -13.70
C ALA A 249 12.22 3.67 -14.89
N ALA A 250 13.48 3.26 -14.74
CA ALA A 250 14.25 2.58 -15.78
C ALA A 250 13.65 1.21 -16.19
N LEU A 251 12.88 0.61 -15.30
CA LEU A 251 12.25 -0.71 -15.54
C LEU A 251 11.30 -0.70 -16.75
N LEU A 252 10.74 0.45 -17.13
CA LEU A 252 9.80 0.55 -18.24
C LEU A 252 10.39 0.02 -19.57
N ASN A 253 11.69 0.09 -19.75
CA ASN A 253 12.37 -0.40 -20.95
C ASN A 253 12.70 -1.88 -20.92
N GLN A 254 12.77 -2.48 -19.73
CA GLN A 254 13.37 -3.81 -19.54
C GLN A 254 12.38 -4.85 -19.02
N THR A 255 11.30 -4.43 -18.33
CA THR A 255 10.38 -5.37 -17.70
C THR A 255 9.63 -6.23 -18.73
N PRO A 256 9.60 -7.55 -18.55
CA PRO A 256 8.75 -8.44 -19.33
C PRO A 256 7.30 -8.44 -18.81
N PHE A 257 7.06 -7.92 -17.62
CA PHE A 257 5.76 -7.97 -16.94
C PHE A 257 4.80 -6.91 -17.48
N THR A 258 3.52 -7.27 -17.50
CA THR A 258 2.44 -6.45 -18.07
C THR A 258 1.30 -6.23 -17.07
N ASN A 259 1.49 -6.63 -15.78
CA ASN A 259 0.45 -6.37 -14.80
C ASN A 259 0.27 -4.86 -14.55
N GLU A 260 -0.98 -4.45 -14.48
CA GLU A 260 -1.35 -3.04 -14.38
C GLU A 260 -0.81 -2.36 -13.10
N PRO A 261 -0.89 -2.98 -11.90
CA PRO A 261 -0.34 -2.40 -10.68
C PRO A 261 1.14 -2.04 -10.75
N LEU A 262 1.96 -2.85 -11.40
CA LEU A 262 3.39 -2.61 -11.57
C LEU A 262 3.63 -1.50 -12.60
N VAL A 263 3.11 -1.68 -13.82
CA VAL A 263 3.43 -0.79 -14.95
C VAL A 263 2.93 0.63 -14.71
N ARG A 264 1.76 0.82 -14.09
CA ARG A 264 1.27 2.15 -13.72
C ARG A 264 2.22 2.88 -12.76
N ARG A 265 2.82 2.16 -11.80
CA ARG A 265 3.83 2.74 -10.90
C ARG A 265 5.11 3.13 -11.63
N ILE A 266 5.55 2.29 -12.58
CA ILE A 266 6.73 2.58 -13.40
C ILE A 266 6.49 3.84 -14.27
N ILE A 267 5.32 3.96 -14.91
CA ILE A 267 4.94 5.15 -15.68
C ILE A 267 4.89 6.38 -14.78
N SER A 268 4.24 6.28 -13.62
CA SER A 268 4.17 7.39 -12.66
C SER A 268 5.55 7.79 -12.13
N ALA A 269 6.44 6.83 -11.85
CA ALA A 269 7.82 7.11 -11.44
C ALA A 269 8.57 7.93 -12.48
N ASN A 270 8.45 7.55 -13.78
CA ASN A 270 9.02 8.33 -14.88
C ASN A 270 8.44 9.76 -14.91
N GLN A 271 7.11 9.91 -14.80
CA GLN A 271 6.48 11.23 -14.82
C GLN A 271 6.87 12.07 -13.60
N ARG A 272 7.04 11.47 -12.43
CA ARG A 272 7.46 12.19 -11.20
C ARG A 272 8.86 12.70 -11.28
N ILE A 273 9.81 11.91 -11.78
CA ILE A 273 11.19 12.37 -12.05
C ILE A 273 11.17 13.43 -13.14
N GLY A 274 10.51 13.18 -14.26
CA GLY A 274 10.11 14.15 -15.27
C GLY A 274 11.22 14.70 -16.13
N GLY A 275 12.38 14.06 -16.18
CA GLY A 275 13.48 14.40 -17.09
C GLY A 275 13.22 13.96 -18.54
N GLU A 276 14.16 14.31 -19.41
CA GLU A 276 14.13 13.93 -20.83
C GLU A 276 14.27 12.42 -21.03
N GLU A 277 15.18 11.78 -20.29
CA GLU A 277 15.37 10.33 -20.32
C GLU A 277 14.08 9.59 -19.96
N GLN A 278 13.42 10.02 -18.89
CA GLN A 278 12.18 9.44 -18.41
C GLN A 278 11.04 9.62 -19.42
N LEU A 279 10.96 10.77 -20.09
CA LEU A 279 10.00 10.94 -21.19
C LEU A 279 10.27 9.95 -22.33
N ASN A 280 11.54 9.77 -22.70
CA ASN A 280 11.92 8.83 -23.76
C ASN A 280 11.54 7.39 -23.41
N HIS A 281 11.64 6.98 -22.12
CA HIS A 281 11.16 5.67 -21.67
C HIS A 281 9.65 5.51 -21.94
N VAL A 282 8.84 6.51 -21.59
CA VAL A 282 7.39 6.46 -21.77
C VAL A 282 7.00 6.51 -23.24
N LEU A 283 7.65 7.34 -24.07
CA LEU A 283 7.41 7.42 -25.51
C LEU A 283 7.77 6.12 -26.20
N SER A 284 8.90 5.49 -25.84
CA SER A 284 9.28 4.16 -26.31
C SER A 284 8.22 3.12 -25.96
N TYR A 285 7.69 3.15 -24.74
CA TYR A 285 6.64 2.24 -24.30
C TYR A 285 5.35 2.43 -25.11
N VAL A 286 4.90 3.67 -25.35
CA VAL A 286 3.73 3.99 -26.20
C VAL A 286 3.88 3.42 -27.62
N SER A 287 5.09 3.43 -28.15
CA SER A 287 5.40 2.99 -29.53
C SER A 287 5.41 1.47 -29.71
N ARG A 288 5.40 0.68 -28.62
CA ARG A 288 5.37 -0.79 -28.70
C ARG A 288 4.01 -1.29 -29.22
N SER A 289 4.04 -2.34 -30.04
CA SER A 289 2.84 -2.95 -30.60
C SER A 289 2.09 -3.86 -29.64
N ASN A 290 2.83 -4.55 -28.75
CA ASN A 290 2.30 -5.59 -27.84
C ASN A 290 2.03 -5.10 -26.41
N VAL A 291 1.64 -3.85 -26.26
CA VAL A 291 1.28 -3.25 -24.96
C VAL A 291 -0.23 -3.37 -24.77
N PRO A 292 -0.72 -3.77 -23.58
CA PRO A 292 -2.13 -3.71 -23.24
C PRO A 292 -2.70 -2.28 -23.46
N GLU A 293 -3.89 -2.19 -24.04
CA GLU A 293 -4.50 -0.90 -24.38
C GLU A 293 -4.61 0.03 -23.17
N SER A 294 -5.08 -0.48 -22.03
CA SER A 294 -5.21 0.30 -20.78
C SER A 294 -3.89 0.94 -20.33
N LEU A 295 -2.78 0.22 -20.48
CA LEU A 295 -1.45 0.72 -20.11
C LEU A 295 -0.89 1.71 -21.16
N LYS A 296 -1.21 1.47 -22.43
CA LYS A 296 -0.87 2.44 -23.49
C LYS A 296 -1.58 3.77 -23.27
N LEU A 297 -2.87 3.73 -22.92
CA LEU A 297 -3.66 4.92 -22.59
C LEU A 297 -3.09 5.66 -21.37
N GLU A 298 -2.69 4.94 -20.33
CA GLU A 298 -2.05 5.54 -19.14
C GLU A 298 -0.73 6.24 -19.51
N ALA A 299 0.09 5.61 -20.36
CA ALA A 299 1.34 6.18 -20.82
C ALA A 299 1.12 7.46 -21.66
N ILE A 300 0.16 7.44 -22.60
CA ILE A 300 -0.21 8.63 -23.41
C ILE A 300 -0.74 9.75 -22.49
N ALA A 301 -1.57 9.43 -21.51
CA ALA A 301 -2.09 10.40 -20.55
C ALA A 301 -0.98 11.03 -19.70
N ALA A 302 0.03 10.25 -19.31
CA ALA A 302 1.22 10.74 -18.61
C ALA A 302 2.03 11.70 -19.50
N VAL A 303 2.26 11.35 -20.78
CA VAL A 303 2.92 12.23 -21.76
C VAL A 303 2.14 13.52 -21.89
N GLY A 304 0.83 13.47 -22.08
CA GLY A 304 -0.04 14.65 -22.25
C GLY A 304 -0.04 15.62 -21.07
N THR A 305 0.36 15.16 -19.89
CA THR A 305 0.47 15.96 -18.67
C THR A 305 1.90 16.15 -18.18
N TRP A 306 2.90 15.89 -19.04
CA TRP A 306 4.31 15.90 -18.64
C TRP A 306 4.79 17.26 -18.15
N VAL A 307 4.36 18.33 -18.81
CA VAL A 307 4.73 19.71 -18.48
C VAL A 307 4.06 20.19 -17.19
N LYS A 308 2.81 19.78 -16.99
CA LYS A 308 2.00 20.11 -15.81
C LYS A 308 1.27 18.86 -15.31
N PRO A 309 1.94 18.02 -14.52
CA PRO A 309 1.31 16.84 -13.93
C PRO A 309 0.15 17.21 -13.00
N SER A 310 -0.71 16.23 -12.73
CA SER A 310 -1.75 16.38 -11.72
C SER A 310 -1.14 16.65 -10.35
N LEU A 311 -1.80 17.48 -9.54
CA LEU A 311 -1.45 17.71 -8.13
C LEU A 311 -1.53 16.43 -7.29
N VAL A 312 -2.40 15.50 -7.73
CA VAL A 312 -2.65 14.23 -7.09
C VAL A 312 -2.09 13.12 -7.98
N ASP A 313 -1.34 12.21 -7.38
CA ASP A 313 -0.79 11.06 -8.07
C ASP A 313 -1.91 10.14 -8.58
N ARG A 314 -1.79 9.67 -9.82
CA ARG A 314 -2.81 8.87 -10.50
C ARG A 314 -2.84 7.40 -10.03
N VAL A 315 -1.83 6.96 -9.31
CA VAL A 315 -1.68 5.57 -8.84
C VAL A 315 -2.14 5.43 -7.40
N ASP A 316 -1.58 6.24 -6.48
CA ASP A 316 -1.87 6.13 -5.05
C ASP A 316 -2.81 7.21 -4.50
N GLY A 317 -3.20 8.18 -5.33
CA GLY A 317 -4.13 9.25 -4.95
C GLY A 317 -3.55 10.30 -4.00
N ARG A 318 -2.26 10.29 -3.73
CA ARG A 318 -1.63 11.23 -2.81
C ARG A 318 -1.35 12.57 -3.45
N PHE A 319 -1.48 13.62 -2.67
CA PHE A 319 -1.08 14.97 -3.07
C PHE A 319 0.45 15.05 -3.17
N ARG A 320 0.95 15.44 -4.35
CA ARG A 320 2.39 15.54 -4.66
C ARG A 320 2.88 16.98 -4.86
N GLY A 321 1.96 17.93 -4.80
CA GLY A 321 2.27 19.34 -5.03
C GLY A 321 2.25 19.78 -6.50
N GLU A 322 2.43 21.08 -6.72
CA GLU A 322 2.47 21.65 -8.07
C GLU A 322 3.86 21.51 -8.68
N VAL A 323 3.92 20.93 -9.87
CA VAL A 323 5.13 20.83 -10.68
C VAL A 323 4.86 21.48 -12.01
N LYS A 324 5.75 22.38 -12.42
CA LYS A 324 5.77 22.98 -13.76
C LYS A 324 7.14 22.75 -14.39
N ARG A 325 7.16 22.33 -15.65
CA ARG A 325 8.37 22.09 -16.42
C ARG A 325 8.39 22.95 -17.64
N GLU A 326 9.60 23.31 -18.11
CA GLU A 326 9.75 23.95 -19.42
C GLU A 326 9.25 23.03 -20.53
N GLY A 327 8.33 23.53 -21.35
CA GLY A 327 7.53 22.67 -22.23
C GLY A 327 8.08 22.46 -23.63
N SER A 328 9.00 23.30 -24.12
CA SER A 328 9.42 23.29 -25.54
C SER A 328 10.05 21.96 -25.95
N LEU A 329 11.02 21.50 -25.20
CA LEU A 329 11.71 20.23 -25.45
C LEU A 329 10.73 19.02 -25.39
N PHE A 330 9.87 19.01 -24.39
CA PHE A 330 8.95 17.87 -24.21
C PHE A 330 7.88 17.82 -25.32
N ARG A 331 7.39 18.96 -25.82
CA ARG A 331 6.50 19.01 -26.98
C ARG A 331 7.19 18.46 -28.22
N GLU A 332 8.39 18.96 -28.51
CA GLU A 332 9.17 18.52 -29.69
C GLU A 332 9.39 17.01 -29.69
N LYS A 333 9.79 16.44 -28.54
CA LYS A 333 10.04 14.99 -28.44
C LYS A 333 8.78 14.14 -28.50
N SER A 334 7.62 14.67 -28.07
CA SER A 334 6.38 13.90 -28.01
C SER A 334 5.56 13.96 -29.31
N LYS A 335 5.81 14.94 -30.17
CA LYS A 335 4.93 15.22 -31.31
C LYS A 335 4.74 14.03 -32.23
N ASP A 336 5.82 13.39 -32.68
CA ASP A 336 5.75 12.33 -33.69
C ASP A 336 5.01 11.09 -33.16
N VAL A 337 5.27 10.70 -31.90
CA VAL A 337 4.63 9.57 -31.24
C VAL A 337 3.12 9.82 -31.05
N LEU A 338 2.75 11.04 -30.65
CA LEU A 338 1.34 11.39 -30.43
C LEU A 338 0.59 11.56 -31.75
N ILE A 339 1.21 12.15 -32.80
CA ILE A 339 0.63 12.24 -34.15
C ILE A 339 0.42 10.84 -34.72
N ALA A 340 1.40 9.92 -34.59
CA ALA A 340 1.25 8.52 -34.97
C ALA A 340 0.09 7.85 -34.21
N GLY A 341 -0.11 8.18 -32.94
CA GLY A 341 -1.22 7.73 -32.11
C GLY A 341 -2.60 8.05 -32.68
N LEU A 342 -2.75 9.18 -33.41
CA LEU A 342 -3.99 9.53 -34.11
C LEU A 342 -4.35 8.54 -35.23
N SER A 343 -3.41 7.73 -35.69
CA SER A 343 -3.64 6.73 -36.75
C SER A 343 -3.80 5.30 -36.18
N SER A 344 -3.87 5.14 -34.84
CA SER A 344 -4.09 3.84 -34.20
C SER A 344 -5.40 3.19 -34.69
N SER A 345 -5.41 1.87 -34.80
CA SER A 345 -6.64 1.10 -35.01
C SER A 345 -7.61 1.20 -33.82
N GLN A 346 -7.09 1.36 -32.61
CA GLN A 346 -7.86 1.47 -31.38
C GLN A 346 -8.41 2.88 -31.20
N MET A 347 -9.75 3.00 -31.07
CA MET A 347 -10.45 4.27 -30.96
C MET A 347 -10.02 5.08 -29.72
N GLU A 348 -9.89 4.42 -28.56
CA GLU A 348 -9.48 5.11 -27.32
C GLU A 348 -8.06 5.65 -27.41
N VAL A 349 -7.14 4.95 -28.10
CA VAL A 349 -5.77 5.44 -28.33
C VAL A 349 -5.79 6.72 -29.17
N ARG A 350 -6.58 6.78 -30.26
CA ARG A 350 -6.71 7.99 -31.08
C ARG A 350 -7.25 9.16 -30.28
N LYS A 351 -8.27 8.91 -29.47
CA LYS A 351 -8.91 9.91 -28.59
C LYS A 351 -7.91 10.44 -27.53
N GLU A 352 -7.21 9.56 -26.81
CA GLU A 352 -6.25 9.98 -25.77
C GLU A 352 -5.04 10.69 -26.41
N ALA A 353 -4.60 10.28 -27.62
CA ALA A 353 -3.55 10.97 -28.37
C ALA A 353 -3.99 12.42 -28.73
N ALA A 354 -5.20 12.60 -29.25
CA ALA A 354 -5.75 13.95 -29.52
C ALA A 354 -5.76 14.81 -28.25
N LYS A 355 -6.21 14.26 -27.14
CA LYS A 355 -6.26 14.93 -25.84
C LYS A 355 -4.86 15.31 -25.31
N ALA A 356 -3.88 14.41 -25.46
CA ALA A 356 -2.49 14.67 -25.08
C ALA A 356 -1.87 15.80 -25.92
N ILE A 357 -2.11 15.79 -27.23
CA ILE A 357 -1.69 16.84 -28.16
C ILE A 357 -2.25 18.20 -27.72
N GLY A 358 -3.55 18.27 -27.45
CA GLY A 358 -4.22 19.50 -26.99
C GLY A 358 -3.66 20.03 -25.67
N LYS A 359 -3.39 19.13 -24.70
CA LYS A 359 -2.81 19.50 -23.39
C LYS A 359 -1.37 20.02 -23.49
N LEU A 360 -0.56 19.41 -24.35
CA LEU A 360 0.82 19.84 -24.59
C LEU A 360 0.91 21.08 -25.48
N GLY A 361 -0.11 21.37 -26.27
CA GLY A 361 -0.13 22.49 -27.22
C GLY A 361 0.76 22.27 -28.44
N ILE A 362 0.72 21.05 -29.03
CA ILE A 362 1.54 20.67 -30.21
C ILE A 362 0.87 21.23 -31.49
N GLN A 363 1.26 22.43 -31.91
CA GLN A 363 0.67 23.13 -33.05
C GLN A 363 0.85 22.37 -34.38
N GLU A 364 1.95 21.67 -34.54
CA GLU A 364 2.28 20.88 -35.72
C GLU A 364 1.31 19.72 -36.00
N ALA A 365 0.47 19.38 -35.02
CA ALA A 365 -0.56 18.35 -35.15
C ALA A 365 -1.90 18.87 -35.65
N SER A 366 -2.06 20.19 -35.89
CA SER A 366 -3.34 20.80 -36.24
C SER A 366 -3.99 20.19 -37.48
N GLU A 367 -3.24 19.97 -38.57
CA GLU A 367 -3.74 19.32 -39.77
C GLU A 367 -4.21 17.89 -39.53
N ALA A 368 -3.45 17.12 -38.75
CA ALA A 368 -3.81 15.75 -38.39
C ALA A 368 -5.09 15.69 -37.54
N LEU A 369 -5.27 16.64 -36.61
CA LEU A 369 -6.53 16.77 -35.85
C LEU A 369 -7.71 17.18 -36.70
N LEU A 370 -7.52 18.11 -37.65
CA LEU A 370 -8.56 18.46 -38.63
C LEU A 370 -8.98 17.25 -39.49
N ALA A 371 -8.00 16.45 -39.92
CA ALA A 371 -8.28 15.22 -40.65
C ALA A 371 -9.13 14.24 -39.80
N LYS A 372 -8.82 14.09 -38.52
CA LYS A 372 -9.59 13.25 -37.59
C LYS A 372 -11.00 13.80 -37.37
N LEU A 373 -11.17 15.08 -37.18
CA LEU A 373 -12.46 15.71 -37.05
C LEU A 373 -13.33 15.44 -38.31
N LYS A 374 -12.74 15.45 -39.51
CA LYS A 374 -13.41 15.21 -40.76
C LYS A 374 -13.78 13.76 -41.03
N THR A 375 -12.84 12.82 -40.71
CA THR A 375 -12.90 11.46 -41.27
C THR A 375 -13.03 10.34 -40.24
N ASP A 376 -12.80 10.60 -38.94
CA ASP A 376 -12.87 9.54 -37.94
C ASP A 376 -14.32 9.02 -37.82
N PRO A 377 -14.54 7.70 -37.78
CA PRO A 377 -15.89 7.14 -37.69
C PRO A 377 -16.51 7.33 -36.29
N TYR A 378 -15.72 7.65 -35.26
CA TYR A 378 -16.21 7.76 -33.89
C TYR A 378 -16.37 9.21 -33.46
N GLU A 379 -17.58 9.53 -32.98
CA GLU A 379 -17.97 10.85 -32.45
C GLU A 379 -17.01 11.36 -31.39
N SER A 380 -16.61 10.49 -30.42
CA SER A 380 -15.73 10.85 -29.28
C SER A 380 -14.34 11.30 -29.74
N VAL A 381 -13.81 10.72 -30.82
CA VAL A 381 -12.53 11.12 -31.42
C VAL A 381 -12.62 12.46 -32.09
N LYS A 382 -13.73 12.70 -32.87
CA LYS A 382 -13.99 13.97 -33.53
C LYS A 382 -14.12 15.10 -32.51
N ILE A 383 -14.89 14.89 -31.44
CA ILE A 383 -15.08 15.89 -30.38
C ILE A 383 -13.74 16.19 -29.67
N GLU A 384 -12.94 15.17 -29.36
CA GLU A 384 -11.64 15.41 -28.72
C GLU A 384 -10.64 16.10 -29.65
N ALA A 385 -10.66 15.81 -30.96
CA ALA A 385 -9.86 16.53 -31.96
C ALA A 385 -10.23 18.03 -32.03
N LEU A 386 -11.52 18.34 -32.03
CA LEU A 386 -12.00 19.72 -31.94
C LEU A 386 -11.60 20.42 -30.65
N THR A 387 -11.72 19.72 -29.50
CA THR A 387 -11.33 20.22 -28.19
C THR A 387 -9.80 20.45 -28.10
N ALA A 388 -9.01 19.59 -28.74
CA ALA A 388 -7.57 19.75 -28.81
C ALA A 388 -7.17 21.01 -29.59
N LEU A 389 -7.80 21.24 -30.75
CA LEU A 389 -7.59 22.46 -31.54
C LEU A 389 -7.96 23.73 -30.76
N GLU A 390 -9.05 23.69 -30.00
CA GLU A 390 -9.46 24.79 -29.12
C GLU A 390 -8.44 25.06 -28.03
N ARG A 391 -8.02 24.02 -27.28
CA ARG A 391 -7.00 24.15 -26.21
C ARG A 391 -5.69 24.73 -26.70
N MET A 392 -5.26 24.35 -27.89
CA MET A 392 -4.05 24.85 -28.53
C MET A 392 -4.23 26.28 -29.05
N LYS A 393 -5.47 26.77 -29.17
CA LYS A 393 -5.80 28.01 -29.91
C LYS A 393 -5.23 27.96 -31.32
N ALA A 394 -5.45 26.82 -31.99
CA ALA A 394 -4.95 26.58 -33.34
C ALA A 394 -5.48 27.61 -34.33
N THR A 395 -4.68 27.99 -35.33
CA THR A 395 -5.09 28.90 -36.41
C THR A 395 -6.26 28.35 -37.18
N GLU A 396 -6.36 27.03 -37.26
CA GLU A 396 -7.42 26.27 -37.95
C GLU A 396 -8.75 26.16 -37.15
N LEU A 397 -8.83 26.75 -35.93
CA LEU A 397 -10.01 26.58 -35.07
C LEU A 397 -11.30 27.02 -35.71
N ALA A 398 -11.30 28.13 -36.43
CA ALA A 398 -12.51 28.61 -37.15
C ALA A 398 -12.96 27.62 -38.22
N GLN A 399 -12.05 27.02 -38.96
CA GLN A 399 -12.32 25.96 -39.92
C GLN A 399 -12.85 24.71 -39.22
N ALA A 400 -12.22 24.31 -38.12
CA ALA A 400 -12.65 23.14 -37.35
C ALA A 400 -14.08 23.26 -36.82
N ILE A 401 -14.47 24.43 -36.30
CA ILE A 401 -15.83 24.70 -35.83
C ILE A 401 -16.81 24.64 -36.99
N THR A 402 -16.46 25.21 -38.13
CA THR A 402 -17.33 25.16 -39.34
C THR A 402 -17.53 23.70 -39.79
N LEU A 403 -16.49 22.87 -39.77
CA LEU A 403 -16.59 21.44 -40.08
C LEU A 403 -17.47 20.71 -39.06
N ALA A 404 -17.25 20.94 -37.76
CA ALA A 404 -18.00 20.31 -36.69
C ALA A 404 -19.49 20.63 -36.76
N MET A 405 -19.87 21.89 -37.04
CA MET A 405 -21.27 22.31 -37.17
C MET A 405 -21.99 21.69 -38.37
N LYS A 406 -21.27 21.24 -39.38
CA LYS A 406 -21.78 20.54 -40.55
C LYS A 406 -21.71 19.02 -40.47
N ASP A 407 -21.17 18.47 -39.38
CA ASP A 407 -21.01 17.02 -39.22
C ASP A 407 -22.38 16.30 -39.21
N SER A 408 -22.40 15.08 -39.71
CA SER A 408 -23.59 14.22 -39.66
C SER A 408 -24.02 13.84 -38.26
N ASN A 409 -23.04 13.77 -37.34
CA ASN A 409 -23.26 13.39 -35.94
C ASN A 409 -23.72 14.59 -35.10
N GLN A 410 -24.81 14.41 -34.34
CA GLN A 410 -25.40 15.48 -33.52
C GLN A 410 -24.46 15.97 -32.43
N GLY A 411 -23.72 15.06 -31.73
CA GLY A 411 -22.83 15.45 -30.65
C GLY A 411 -21.66 16.29 -31.14
N VAL A 412 -21.14 16.01 -32.34
CA VAL A 412 -20.09 16.82 -32.96
C VAL A 412 -20.59 18.22 -33.28
N ARG A 413 -21.83 18.32 -33.83
CA ARG A 413 -22.48 19.64 -34.10
C ARG A 413 -22.67 20.45 -32.82
N VAL A 414 -23.12 19.81 -31.74
CA VAL A 414 -23.30 20.46 -30.42
C VAL A 414 -21.98 20.96 -29.87
N ALA A 415 -20.90 20.15 -29.99
CA ALA A 415 -19.56 20.57 -29.58
C ALA A 415 -19.07 21.80 -30.38
N GLY A 416 -19.27 21.80 -31.70
CA GLY A 416 -18.96 22.93 -32.56
C GLY A 416 -19.75 24.19 -32.18
N LEU A 417 -21.04 24.03 -31.91
CA LEU A 417 -21.92 25.14 -31.47
C LEU A 417 -21.43 25.77 -30.16
N GLY A 418 -20.99 24.92 -29.18
CA GLY A 418 -20.47 25.41 -27.91
C GLY A 418 -19.23 26.29 -28.04
N LEU A 419 -18.44 26.12 -29.10
CA LEU A 419 -17.22 26.89 -29.34
C LEU A 419 -17.44 28.10 -30.28
N LEU A 420 -18.61 28.23 -30.89
CA LEU A 420 -18.88 29.26 -31.91
C LEU A 420 -18.70 30.70 -31.41
N SER A 421 -19.03 30.96 -30.15
CA SER A 421 -18.87 32.26 -29.50
C SER A 421 -17.42 32.67 -29.29
N GLN A 422 -16.50 31.68 -29.21
CA GLN A 422 -15.10 31.90 -28.89
C GLN A 422 -14.21 32.18 -30.10
N THR A 423 -14.80 32.33 -31.28
CA THR A 423 -14.03 32.45 -32.53
C THR A 423 -14.14 33.79 -33.19
N SER A 424 -13.16 34.11 -34.06
CA SER A 424 -13.14 35.25 -34.95
C SER A 424 -13.99 35.08 -36.21
N ILE A 425 -14.84 34.03 -36.27
CA ILE A 425 -15.77 33.84 -37.41
C ILE A 425 -16.69 35.07 -37.55
N PRO A 426 -16.83 35.65 -38.75
CA PRO A 426 -17.73 36.79 -39.00
C PRO A 426 -19.17 36.51 -38.58
N ALA A 427 -19.86 37.54 -38.08
CA ALA A 427 -21.21 37.41 -37.54
C ALA A 427 -22.20 36.80 -38.57
N GLU A 428 -22.12 37.22 -39.84
CA GLU A 428 -22.93 36.69 -40.92
C GLU A 428 -22.74 35.18 -41.13
N GLN A 429 -21.48 34.72 -41.06
CA GLN A 429 -21.17 33.30 -41.19
C GLN A 429 -21.65 32.52 -39.98
N LYS A 430 -21.55 33.10 -38.75
CA LYS A 430 -22.15 32.49 -37.56
C LYS A 430 -23.64 32.29 -37.69
N VAL A 431 -24.35 33.29 -38.18
CA VAL A 431 -25.81 33.20 -38.45
C VAL A 431 -26.12 32.12 -39.47
N SER A 432 -25.37 32.04 -40.58
CA SER A 432 -25.55 30.99 -41.59
C SER A 432 -25.38 29.59 -41.01
N LEU A 433 -24.33 29.39 -40.21
CA LEU A 433 -24.07 28.11 -39.54
C LEU A 433 -25.16 27.72 -38.53
N LEU A 434 -25.73 28.68 -37.81
CA LEU A 434 -26.85 28.45 -36.91
C LEU A 434 -28.14 28.09 -37.67
N MET A 435 -28.44 28.76 -38.78
CA MET A 435 -29.61 28.46 -39.64
C MET A 435 -29.48 27.04 -40.22
N ASP A 436 -28.29 26.63 -40.70
CA ASP A 436 -28.05 25.29 -41.24
C ASP A 436 -28.35 24.18 -40.21
N ILE A 437 -28.16 24.45 -38.91
CA ILE A 437 -28.50 23.49 -37.83
C ILE A 437 -30.01 23.43 -37.60
N ILE A 438 -30.67 24.57 -37.64
CA ILE A 438 -32.14 24.66 -37.46
C ILE A 438 -32.85 23.92 -38.59
N ASP A 439 -32.45 24.16 -39.83
CA ASP A 439 -33.05 23.55 -41.02
C ASP A 439 -32.84 22.02 -41.08
N LYS A 440 -31.75 21.50 -40.50
CA LYS A 440 -31.49 20.04 -40.38
C LYS A 440 -32.30 19.36 -39.28
N ARG A 441 -33.05 20.10 -38.47
CA ARG A 441 -33.93 19.55 -37.41
C ARG A 441 -35.37 19.29 -37.90
N THR A 442 -35.71 19.75 -39.07
CA THR A 442 -36.96 19.43 -39.78
C THR A 442 -36.74 18.26 -40.73
#